data_ff7e95921069f30a1e2407c1004597e9
#
_entry.id   ff7e95921069f30a1e2407c1004597e9
#
_cell.length_a   1.000
_cell.length_b   1.000
_cell.length_c   1.000
_cell.angle_alpha   90.00
_cell.angle_beta   90.00
_cell.angle_gamma   90.00
#
_symmetry.space_group_name_H-M   'P 1'
#
loop_
_entity.id
_entity.type
_entity.pdbx_description
1 polymer ?
#
loop_
_entity_poly.entity_id
_entity_poly.type
_entity_poly.pdbx_seq_one_letter_code
_entity_poly.pdbx_strand_id
1 'polypeptide(L)'
;MRMIVTGGNSGVGKATAAALAADGHQVVIACRDVDKGRRVAAELTGDVEVAALDLADLASVRSFAESVESVDVLVNNAGVMGMPLTRTADGFEAHIGINHLGHFALTCLLADRITDRVISVASATYLFTRLHLDDLNWHRRKYSKWSAYGESKLANLLFVAELANRGVRAYATDPGATDTDITRSLGMGEHQRIRRLLHTPDQGARATLQAVTTDLPSGTYLAPRFNQIGRPKVTRPRPKAADPQMARRLWDASAELTGCDWPR
;
A
#
# COMPACT_ATOMS: atom_id res chain seq x y z
N MET A 1 12.46 -5.89 -15.53
CA MET A 1 11.52 -4.81 -15.22
C MET A 1 12.10 -3.97 -14.09
N ARG A 2 11.84 -2.67 -14.09
CA ARG A 2 12.15 -1.77 -12.96
C ARG A 2 10.91 -1.63 -12.06
N MET A 3 11.06 -1.91 -10.78
CA MET A 3 9.95 -1.94 -9.82
C MET A 3 10.25 -1.07 -8.61
N ILE A 4 9.27 -0.30 -8.17
CA ILE A 4 9.34 0.49 -6.93
C ILE A 4 8.49 -0.20 -5.87
N VAL A 5 9.07 -0.47 -4.69
CA VAL A 5 8.37 -1.02 -3.53
C VAL A 5 8.45 -0.01 -2.39
N THR A 6 7.32 0.65 -2.07
CA THR A 6 7.27 1.56 -0.93
C THR A 6 7.31 0.77 0.38
N GLY A 7 8.10 1.23 1.36
CA GLY A 7 8.30 0.50 2.62
C GLY A 7 9.01 -0.84 2.47
N GLY A 8 9.84 -1.00 1.43
CA GLY A 8 10.59 -2.22 1.14
C GLY A 8 11.70 -2.56 2.14
N ASN A 9 11.88 -1.75 3.18
CA ASN A 9 12.91 -1.93 4.20
C ASN A 9 12.45 -2.72 5.44
N SER A 10 11.25 -3.31 5.42
CA SER A 10 10.76 -4.15 6.53
C SER A 10 9.57 -5.04 6.12
N GLY A 11 9.29 -6.06 6.92
CA GLY A 11 8.07 -6.88 6.84
C GLY A 11 7.76 -7.42 5.44
N VAL A 12 6.51 -7.28 5.02
CA VAL A 12 6.01 -7.75 3.72
C VAL A 12 6.73 -7.04 2.56
N GLY A 13 7.02 -5.73 2.71
CA GLY A 13 7.73 -4.97 1.68
C GLY A 13 9.14 -5.48 1.45
N LYS A 14 9.91 -5.81 2.53
CA LYS A 14 11.25 -6.43 2.41
C LYS A 14 11.15 -7.78 1.71
N ALA A 15 10.20 -8.63 2.10
CA ALA A 15 10.02 -9.94 1.47
C ALA A 15 9.61 -9.82 -0.02
N THR A 16 8.78 -8.83 -0.35
CA THR A 16 8.40 -8.53 -1.74
C THR A 16 9.63 -8.08 -2.54
N ALA A 17 10.41 -7.11 -2.02
CA ALA A 17 11.61 -6.61 -2.68
C ALA A 17 12.65 -7.72 -2.88
N ALA A 18 12.86 -8.57 -1.86
CA ALA A 18 13.79 -9.70 -1.92
C ALA A 18 13.41 -10.69 -3.02
N ALA A 19 12.14 -11.09 -3.10
CA ALA A 19 11.68 -12.04 -4.12
C ALA A 19 11.83 -11.46 -5.53
N LEU A 20 11.42 -10.19 -5.73
CA LEU A 20 11.52 -9.53 -7.03
C LEU A 20 12.97 -9.38 -7.50
N ALA A 21 13.89 -9.02 -6.59
CA ALA A 21 15.30 -8.90 -6.92
C ALA A 21 15.93 -10.27 -7.25
N ALA A 22 15.58 -11.32 -6.50
CA ALA A 22 16.03 -12.69 -6.76
C ALA A 22 15.51 -13.23 -8.11
N ASP A 23 14.32 -12.77 -8.56
CA ASP A 23 13.75 -13.08 -9.87
C ASP A 23 14.40 -12.26 -11.02
N GLY A 24 15.45 -11.47 -10.74
CA GLY A 24 16.23 -10.72 -11.73
C GLY A 24 15.61 -9.37 -12.13
N HIS A 25 14.72 -8.81 -11.31
CA HIS A 25 14.18 -7.46 -11.52
C HIS A 25 15.06 -6.40 -10.84
N GLN A 26 15.10 -5.20 -11.41
CA GLN A 26 15.65 -4.03 -10.75
C GLN A 26 14.62 -3.48 -9.74
N VAL A 27 14.98 -3.45 -8.47
CA VAL A 27 14.06 -3.06 -7.39
C VAL A 27 14.54 -1.81 -6.69
N VAL A 28 13.68 -0.79 -6.60
CA VAL A 28 13.89 0.40 -5.79
C VAL A 28 13.11 0.26 -4.48
N ILE A 29 13.82 0.16 -3.38
CA ILE A 29 13.25 0.25 -2.03
C ILE A 29 13.05 1.73 -1.71
N ALA A 30 11.81 2.22 -1.81
CA ALA A 30 11.46 3.58 -1.44
C ALA A 30 11.01 3.63 0.03
N CYS A 31 11.78 4.29 0.90
CA CYS A 31 11.52 4.29 2.34
C CYS A 31 12.01 5.56 3.04
N ARG A 32 11.41 5.86 4.21
CA ARG A 32 11.78 7.02 5.02
C ARG A 32 13.16 6.87 5.67
N ASP A 33 13.43 5.70 6.23
CA ASP A 33 14.73 5.37 6.86
C ASP A 33 15.65 4.74 5.80
N VAL A 34 16.41 5.60 5.12
CA VAL A 34 17.33 5.21 4.03
C VAL A 34 18.46 4.33 4.54
N ASP A 35 18.96 4.56 5.75
CA ASP A 35 20.05 3.76 6.31
C ASP A 35 19.60 2.34 6.64
N LYS A 36 18.38 2.20 7.20
CA LYS A 36 17.75 0.87 7.32
C LYS A 36 17.53 0.24 5.94
N GLY A 37 17.10 1.03 4.96
CA GLY A 37 16.94 0.59 3.57
C GLY A 37 18.24 0.03 2.99
N ARG A 38 19.35 0.75 3.13
CA ARG A 38 20.68 0.34 2.65
C ARG A 38 21.18 -0.93 3.31
N ARG A 39 20.98 -1.07 4.64
CA ARG A 39 21.32 -2.33 5.35
C ARG A 39 20.53 -3.51 4.79
N VAL A 40 19.22 -3.31 4.56
CA VAL A 40 18.38 -4.36 3.97
C VAL A 40 18.81 -4.68 2.54
N ALA A 41 19.05 -3.68 1.69
CA ALA A 41 19.48 -3.90 0.31
C ALA A 41 20.80 -4.70 0.23
N ALA A 42 21.73 -4.43 1.13
CA ALA A 42 23.01 -5.17 1.21
C ALA A 42 22.85 -6.67 1.58
N GLU A 43 21.72 -7.05 2.19
CA GLU A 43 21.40 -8.45 2.53
C GLU A 43 20.69 -9.18 1.37
N LEU A 44 20.18 -8.45 0.38
CA LEU A 44 19.40 -9.01 -0.72
C LEU A 44 20.29 -9.40 -1.90
N THR A 45 19.87 -10.44 -2.61
CA THR A 45 20.52 -10.84 -3.87
C THR A 45 19.82 -10.16 -5.03
N GLY A 46 20.58 -9.61 -5.97
CA GLY A 46 20.05 -8.96 -7.18
C GLY A 46 20.30 -7.45 -7.22
N ASP A 47 19.65 -6.76 -8.13
CA ASP A 47 19.80 -5.32 -8.37
C ASP A 47 18.80 -4.55 -7.48
N VAL A 48 19.30 -4.01 -6.36
CA VAL A 48 18.46 -3.30 -5.38
C VAL A 48 19.02 -1.91 -5.08
N GLU A 49 18.26 -0.90 -5.42
CA GLU A 49 18.51 0.50 -5.10
C GLU A 49 17.68 0.94 -3.89
N VAL A 50 18.12 1.99 -3.21
CA VAL A 50 17.38 2.60 -2.09
C VAL A 50 17.20 4.08 -2.34
N ALA A 51 15.96 4.55 -2.20
CA ALA A 51 15.62 5.95 -2.37
C ALA A 51 14.81 6.48 -1.17
N ALA A 52 15.01 7.75 -0.86
CA ALA A 52 14.30 8.43 0.22
C ALA A 52 12.85 8.73 -0.19
N LEU A 53 11.88 8.29 0.61
CA LEU A 53 10.47 8.59 0.44
C LEU A 53 9.77 8.59 1.80
N ASP A 54 9.26 9.75 2.21
CA ASP A 54 8.33 9.86 3.33
C ASP A 54 6.91 10.15 2.82
N LEU A 55 6.04 9.17 2.91
CA LEU A 55 4.63 9.29 2.52
C LEU A 55 3.80 10.18 3.48
N ALA A 56 4.38 10.58 4.62
CA ALA A 56 3.78 11.53 5.55
C ALA A 56 4.10 12.99 5.18
N ASP A 57 4.76 13.22 4.06
CA ASP A 57 5.17 14.54 3.58
C ASP A 57 5.05 14.59 2.05
N LEU A 58 4.07 15.36 1.56
CA LEU A 58 3.85 15.50 0.11
C LEU A 58 5.02 16.17 -0.61
N ALA A 59 5.84 16.99 0.06
CA ALA A 59 7.05 17.54 -0.54
C ALA A 59 8.08 16.43 -0.81
N SER A 60 8.26 15.49 0.14
CA SER A 60 9.08 14.30 -0.07
C SER A 60 8.54 13.42 -1.21
N VAL A 61 7.22 13.25 -1.30
CA VAL A 61 6.59 12.46 -2.39
C VAL A 61 6.87 13.10 -3.75
N ARG A 62 6.77 14.45 -3.88
CA ARG A 62 7.07 15.17 -5.12
C ARG A 62 8.54 15.03 -5.50
N SER A 63 9.45 15.28 -4.56
CA SER A 63 10.89 15.16 -4.81
C SER A 63 11.29 13.75 -5.24
N PHE A 64 10.72 12.71 -4.60
CA PHE A 64 10.94 11.33 -5.02
C PHE A 64 10.41 11.09 -6.44
N ALA A 65 9.17 11.51 -6.72
CA ALA A 65 8.59 11.33 -8.05
C ALA A 65 9.43 12.02 -9.15
N GLU A 66 9.96 13.22 -8.90
CA GLU A 66 10.85 13.93 -9.84
C GLU A 66 12.12 13.14 -10.17
N SER A 67 12.64 12.36 -9.23
CA SER A 67 13.85 11.55 -9.41
C SER A 67 13.65 10.25 -10.21
N VAL A 68 12.39 9.85 -10.42
CA VAL A 68 12.05 8.60 -11.13
C VAL A 68 11.88 8.88 -12.63
N GLU A 69 12.71 8.30 -13.49
CA GLU A 69 12.59 8.44 -14.94
C GLU A 69 11.49 7.51 -15.52
N SER A 70 11.48 6.25 -15.09
CA SER A 70 10.47 5.26 -15.49
C SER A 70 10.34 4.17 -14.45
N VAL A 71 9.20 3.50 -14.43
CA VAL A 71 8.91 2.36 -13.56
C VAL A 71 7.91 1.44 -14.25
N ASP A 72 8.16 0.15 -14.28
CA ASP A 72 7.20 -0.80 -14.84
C ASP A 72 6.09 -1.10 -13.83
N VAL A 73 6.46 -1.40 -12.59
CA VAL A 73 5.50 -1.77 -11.54
C VAL A 73 5.69 -0.91 -10.30
N LEU A 74 4.64 -0.19 -9.91
CA LEU A 74 4.60 0.54 -8.65
C LEU A 74 3.86 -0.28 -7.60
N VAL A 75 4.56 -0.69 -6.53
CA VAL A 75 3.97 -1.40 -5.38
C VAL A 75 3.78 -0.44 -4.21
N ASN A 76 2.58 0.06 -4.03
CA ASN A 76 2.13 0.88 -2.91
C ASN A 76 1.92 -0.02 -1.67
N ASN A 77 3.02 -0.39 -1.01
CA ASN A 77 3.03 -1.35 0.09
C ASN A 77 3.16 -0.68 1.46
N ALA A 78 3.88 0.42 1.58
CA ALA A 78 4.10 1.10 2.86
C ALA A 78 2.80 1.37 3.62
N GLY A 79 2.87 1.37 4.93
CA GLY A 79 1.71 1.69 5.75
C GLY A 79 1.99 1.69 7.23
N VAL A 80 1.10 2.33 7.97
CA VAL A 80 1.06 2.37 9.43
C VAL A 80 -0.25 1.79 9.93
N MET A 81 -0.25 1.24 11.13
CA MET A 81 -1.42 0.63 11.76
C MET A 81 -1.44 0.93 13.25
N GLY A 82 -2.63 1.18 13.81
CA GLY A 82 -2.82 1.31 15.24
C GLY A 82 -2.20 2.57 15.87
N MET A 83 -1.88 3.58 15.06
CA MET A 83 -1.35 4.86 15.51
C MET A 83 -2.38 5.64 16.36
N PRO A 84 -1.95 6.36 17.40
CA PRO A 84 -2.78 7.38 18.00
C PRO A 84 -3.12 8.47 16.96
N LEU A 85 -4.06 9.36 17.27
CA LEU A 85 -4.35 10.50 16.40
C LEU A 85 -3.09 11.35 16.21
N THR A 86 -2.47 11.18 15.07
CA THR A 86 -1.25 11.87 14.66
C THR A 86 -1.49 12.50 13.29
N ARG A 87 -0.85 13.63 13.01
CA ARG A 87 -0.95 14.34 11.73
C ARG A 87 0.33 14.18 10.91
N THR A 88 0.19 14.07 9.60
CA THR A 88 1.28 14.19 8.64
C THR A 88 1.78 15.64 8.55
N ALA A 89 2.87 15.88 7.84
CA ALA A 89 3.37 17.24 7.59
C ALA A 89 2.31 18.14 6.92
N ASP A 90 1.46 17.54 6.08
CA ASP A 90 0.37 18.22 5.38
C ASP A 90 -0.94 18.30 6.19
N GLY A 91 -0.94 17.86 7.45
CA GLY A 91 -2.09 17.93 8.35
C GLY A 91 -3.09 16.77 8.21
N PHE A 92 -2.84 15.74 7.42
CA PHE A 92 -3.71 14.57 7.28
C PHE A 92 -3.62 13.66 8.50
N GLU A 93 -4.71 12.95 8.83
CA GLU A 93 -4.65 11.87 9.79
C GLU A 93 -3.68 10.78 9.30
N ALA A 94 -2.84 10.23 10.19
CA ALA A 94 -1.69 9.43 9.79
C ALA A 94 -2.03 8.18 8.95
N HIS A 95 -3.13 7.47 9.26
CA HIS A 95 -3.49 6.29 8.46
C HIS A 95 -3.97 6.66 7.07
N ILE A 96 -4.88 7.62 6.93
CA ILE A 96 -5.36 8.04 5.61
C ILE A 96 -4.24 8.76 4.85
N GLY A 97 -3.44 9.59 5.53
CA GLY A 97 -2.34 10.34 4.95
C GLY A 97 -1.28 9.43 4.35
N ILE A 98 -0.73 8.50 5.13
CA ILE A 98 0.39 7.64 4.72
C ILE A 98 -0.09 6.49 3.84
N ASN A 99 -1.14 5.75 4.29
CA ASN A 99 -1.55 4.52 3.62
C ASN A 99 -2.25 4.78 2.28
N HIS A 100 -2.91 5.96 2.13
CA HIS A 100 -3.70 6.30 0.95
C HIS A 100 -3.24 7.58 0.26
N LEU A 101 -3.34 8.77 0.89
CA LEU A 101 -3.11 10.05 0.21
C LEU A 101 -1.68 10.21 -0.33
N GLY A 102 -0.67 9.79 0.45
CA GLY A 102 0.72 9.78 -0.01
C GLY A 102 0.95 8.85 -1.21
N HIS A 103 0.33 7.66 -1.20
CA HIS A 103 0.38 6.74 -2.35
C HIS A 103 -0.45 7.22 -3.54
N PHE A 104 -1.58 7.86 -3.29
CA PHE A 104 -2.38 8.51 -4.32
C PHE A 104 -1.57 9.57 -5.04
N ALA A 105 -0.96 10.51 -4.29
CA ALA A 105 -0.11 11.54 -4.85
C ALA A 105 1.08 10.95 -5.63
N LEU A 106 1.79 9.98 -5.05
CA LEU A 106 2.90 9.28 -5.72
C LEU A 106 2.47 8.66 -7.04
N THR A 107 1.34 7.95 -7.04
CA THR A 107 0.83 7.26 -8.24
C THR A 107 0.45 8.27 -9.32
N CYS A 108 -0.22 9.37 -8.98
CA CYS A 108 -0.59 10.41 -9.92
C CYS A 108 0.64 11.15 -10.48
N LEU A 109 1.63 11.46 -9.65
CA LEU A 109 2.87 12.12 -10.07
C LEU A 109 3.75 11.24 -10.99
N LEU A 110 3.60 9.92 -10.90
CA LEU A 110 4.29 8.95 -11.74
C LEU A 110 3.45 8.46 -12.94
N ALA A 111 2.27 9.01 -13.17
CA ALA A 111 1.32 8.50 -14.16
C ALA A 111 1.93 8.26 -15.55
N ASP A 112 2.68 9.24 -16.08
CA ASP A 112 3.32 9.16 -17.41
C ASP A 112 4.59 8.29 -17.42
N ARG A 113 5.03 7.79 -16.27
CA ARG A 113 6.27 7.01 -16.09
C ARG A 113 6.00 5.57 -15.70
N ILE A 114 4.76 5.23 -15.29
CA ILE A 114 4.34 3.85 -15.01
C ILE A 114 4.00 3.18 -16.34
N THR A 115 4.76 2.15 -16.70
CA THR A 115 4.64 1.51 -18.02
C THR A 115 3.79 0.25 -18.04
N ASP A 116 3.55 -0.40 -16.88
CA ASP A 116 2.75 -1.62 -16.81
C ASP A 116 1.62 -1.54 -15.77
N ARG A 117 1.92 -1.51 -14.48
CA ARG A 117 0.86 -1.64 -13.47
C ARG A 117 1.12 -0.97 -12.13
N VAL A 118 0.02 -0.77 -11.39
CA VAL A 118 0.00 -0.32 -9.99
C VAL A 118 -0.55 -1.42 -9.09
N ILE A 119 0.12 -1.70 -7.97
CA ILE A 119 -0.35 -2.66 -6.96
C ILE A 119 -0.48 -1.92 -5.63
N SER A 120 -1.65 -1.96 -5.00
CA SER A 120 -1.90 -1.31 -3.72
C SER A 120 -2.25 -2.32 -2.63
N VAL A 121 -1.53 -2.24 -1.51
CA VAL A 121 -1.72 -3.16 -0.39
C VAL A 121 -2.90 -2.70 0.47
N ALA A 122 -3.96 -3.48 0.46
CA ALA A 122 -5.15 -3.35 1.29
C ALA A 122 -5.07 -4.23 2.55
N SER A 123 -6.19 -4.49 3.20
CA SER A 123 -6.32 -5.42 4.32
C SER A 123 -7.79 -5.76 4.56
N ALA A 124 -8.09 -6.98 4.99
CA ALA A 124 -9.43 -7.41 5.38
C ALA A 124 -10.04 -6.57 6.53
N THR A 125 -9.26 -5.74 7.21
CA THR A 125 -9.77 -4.78 8.21
C THR A 125 -10.79 -3.79 7.63
N TYR A 126 -10.78 -3.54 6.32
CA TYR A 126 -11.79 -2.75 5.64
C TYR A 126 -13.22 -3.27 5.87
N LEU A 127 -13.39 -4.55 6.15
CA LEU A 127 -14.69 -5.18 6.37
C LEU A 127 -15.47 -4.55 7.53
N PHE A 128 -14.76 -4.05 8.53
CA PHE A 128 -15.33 -3.56 9.79
C PHE A 128 -15.53 -2.04 9.84
N THR A 129 -15.28 -1.33 8.75
CA THR A 129 -15.33 0.13 8.71
C THR A 129 -16.22 0.65 7.59
N ARG A 130 -16.52 1.95 7.62
CA ARG A 130 -17.14 2.71 6.53
C ARG A 130 -16.27 3.92 6.27
N LEU A 131 -16.14 4.34 5.02
CA LEU A 131 -15.41 5.54 4.67
C LEU A 131 -16.30 6.78 4.88
N HIS A 132 -15.75 7.78 5.56
CA HIS A 132 -16.42 9.05 5.84
C HIS A 132 -15.69 10.17 5.06
N LEU A 133 -16.08 10.36 3.81
CA LEU A 133 -15.44 11.33 2.90
C LEU A 133 -15.50 12.76 3.42
N ASP A 134 -16.54 13.10 4.17
CA ASP A 134 -16.76 14.42 4.77
C ASP A 134 -15.90 14.64 6.03
N ASP A 135 -15.18 13.63 6.51
CA ASP A 135 -14.31 13.71 7.69
C ASP A 135 -13.15 12.69 7.64
N LEU A 136 -12.46 12.60 6.49
CA LEU A 136 -11.30 11.71 6.30
C LEU A 136 -10.22 11.94 7.36
N ASN A 137 -10.09 13.17 7.80
CA ASN A 137 -9.07 13.59 8.75
C ASN A 137 -9.49 13.51 10.22
N TRP A 138 -10.66 12.92 10.54
CA TRP A 138 -11.10 12.73 11.92
C TRP A 138 -11.12 14.04 12.74
N HIS A 139 -11.62 15.12 12.17
CA HIS A 139 -11.73 16.41 12.87
C HIS A 139 -12.95 16.47 13.79
N ARG A 140 -14.04 15.76 13.44
CA ARG A 140 -15.34 15.85 14.09
C ARG A 140 -15.72 14.61 14.89
N ARG A 141 -15.32 13.42 14.41
CA ARG A 141 -15.65 12.14 15.02
C ARG A 141 -14.70 11.80 16.17
N LYS A 142 -15.19 11.04 17.16
CA LYS A 142 -14.32 10.43 18.15
C LYS A 142 -13.34 9.47 17.47
N TYR A 143 -12.04 9.69 17.67
CA TYR A 143 -11.01 8.93 17.01
C TYR A 143 -10.99 7.46 17.45
N SER A 144 -10.85 6.58 16.50
CA SER A 144 -10.62 5.15 16.68
C SER A 144 -9.51 4.70 15.73
N LYS A 145 -8.35 4.36 16.29
CA LYS A 145 -7.17 3.94 15.52
C LYS A 145 -7.45 2.74 14.61
N TRP A 146 -8.33 1.83 15.02
CA TRP A 146 -8.69 0.65 14.22
C TRP A 146 -9.64 1.00 13.09
N SER A 147 -10.59 1.90 13.32
CA SER A 147 -11.46 2.40 12.26
C SER A 147 -10.67 3.24 11.25
N ALA A 148 -9.79 4.12 11.71
CA ALA A 148 -8.94 4.93 10.84
C ALA A 148 -8.04 4.05 9.94
N TYR A 149 -7.42 3.01 10.52
CA TYR A 149 -6.68 2.04 9.72
C TYR A 149 -7.57 1.31 8.70
N GLY A 150 -8.70 0.77 9.12
CA GLY A 150 -9.63 0.08 8.22
C GLY A 150 -10.19 0.99 7.13
N GLU A 151 -10.49 2.27 7.44
CA GLU A 151 -10.90 3.28 6.45
C GLU A 151 -9.80 3.53 5.41
N SER A 152 -8.53 3.63 5.83
CA SER A 152 -7.42 3.77 4.89
C SER A 152 -7.27 2.56 3.95
N LYS A 153 -7.57 1.35 4.45
CA LYS A 153 -7.52 0.13 3.63
C LYS A 153 -8.74 -0.03 2.72
N LEU A 154 -9.90 0.48 3.11
CA LEU A 154 -11.05 0.64 2.23
C LEU A 154 -10.75 1.65 1.12
N ALA A 155 -10.10 2.77 1.45
CA ALA A 155 -9.66 3.76 0.47
C ALA A 155 -8.71 3.14 -0.58
N ASN A 156 -7.79 2.27 -0.18
CA ASN A 156 -6.90 1.59 -1.13
C ASN A 156 -7.65 0.67 -2.11
N LEU A 157 -8.71 -0.03 -1.67
CA LEU A 157 -9.54 -0.84 -2.57
C LEU A 157 -10.32 0.02 -3.57
N LEU A 158 -10.92 1.12 -3.09
CA LEU A 158 -11.64 2.07 -3.94
C LEU A 158 -10.70 2.79 -4.93
N PHE A 159 -9.49 3.11 -4.51
CA PHE A 159 -8.44 3.68 -5.35
C PHE A 159 -8.08 2.75 -6.51
N VAL A 160 -7.86 1.47 -6.24
CA VAL A 160 -7.59 0.47 -7.28
C VAL A 160 -8.77 0.32 -8.23
N ALA A 161 -10.00 0.32 -7.71
CA ALA A 161 -11.20 0.26 -8.55
C ALA A 161 -11.30 1.47 -9.50
N GLU A 162 -11.00 2.69 -9.00
CA GLU A 162 -11.02 3.88 -9.84
C GLU A 162 -9.85 3.94 -10.83
N LEU A 163 -8.65 3.49 -10.47
CA LEU A 163 -7.54 3.33 -11.41
C LEU A 163 -7.95 2.40 -12.57
N ALA A 164 -8.58 1.27 -12.26
CA ALA A 164 -9.06 0.33 -13.28
C ALA A 164 -10.13 0.96 -14.19
N ASN A 165 -11.05 1.76 -13.65
CA ASN A 165 -12.05 2.50 -14.43
C ASN A 165 -11.42 3.54 -15.35
N ARG A 166 -10.25 4.06 -15.00
CA ARG A 166 -9.44 5.00 -15.80
C ARG A 166 -8.53 4.30 -16.82
N GLY A 167 -8.64 2.97 -16.96
CA GLY A 167 -7.86 2.18 -17.91
C GLY A 167 -6.45 1.81 -17.43
N VAL A 168 -6.11 2.09 -16.17
CA VAL A 168 -4.83 1.70 -15.58
C VAL A 168 -4.89 0.24 -15.17
N ARG A 169 -3.86 -0.55 -15.49
CA ARG A 169 -3.72 -1.91 -14.96
C ARG A 169 -3.39 -1.83 -13.47
N ALA A 170 -4.35 -2.06 -12.62
CA ALA A 170 -4.22 -1.91 -11.18
C ALA A 170 -4.77 -3.10 -10.40
N TYR A 171 -4.11 -3.47 -9.30
CA TYR A 171 -4.48 -4.61 -8.45
C TYR A 171 -4.44 -4.24 -6.98
N ALA A 172 -5.38 -4.77 -6.23
CA ALA A 172 -5.35 -4.72 -4.77
C ALA A 172 -4.86 -6.04 -4.20
N THR A 173 -4.06 -6.00 -3.14
CA THR A 173 -3.54 -7.19 -2.48
C THR A 173 -3.72 -7.12 -0.98
N ASP A 174 -3.87 -8.28 -0.32
CA ASP A 174 -3.93 -8.40 1.13
C ASP A 174 -2.87 -9.42 1.59
N PRO A 175 -1.92 -9.03 2.44
CA PRO A 175 -0.93 -9.94 2.98
C PRO A 175 -1.51 -10.94 4.00
N GLY A 176 -2.75 -10.71 4.46
CA GLY A 176 -3.33 -11.41 5.60
C GLY A 176 -2.71 -11.00 6.94
N ALA A 177 -3.01 -11.78 7.96
CA ALA A 177 -2.43 -11.59 9.29
C ALA A 177 -0.95 -12.05 9.27
N THR A 178 -0.04 -11.08 9.16
CA THR A 178 1.39 -11.33 8.96
C THR A 178 2.20 -10.86 10.19
N ASP A 179 3.15 -11.68 10.65
CA ASP A 179 4.09 -11.31 11.72
C ASP A 179 5.12 -10.30 11.20
N THR A 180 4.89 -9.03 11.49
CA THR A 180 5.74 -7.90 11.08
C THR A 180 6.04 -6.98 12.27
N ASP A 181 6.94 -6.04 12.10
CA ASP A 181 7.24 -5.02 13.12
C ASP A 181 5.96 -4.26 13.54
N ILE A 182 5.04 -4.02 12.59
CA ILE A 182 3.75 -3.34 12.84
C ILE A 182 2.87 -4.16 13.79
N THR A 183 2.70 -5.46 13.53
CA THR A 183 1.87 -6.33 14.39
C THR A 183 2.50 -6.54 15.77
N ARG A 184 3.84 -6.61 15.84
CA ARG A 184 4.56 -6.72 17.10
C ARG A 184 4.47 -5.47 17.96
N SER A 185 4.57 -4.28 17.38
CA SER A 185 4.43 -3.00 18.12
C SER A 185 3.04 -2.81 18.74
N LEU A 186 2.05 -3.56 18.28
CA LEU A 186 0.67 -3.56 18.80
C LEU A 186 0.41 -4.65 19.86
N GLY A 187 1.45 -5.37 20.29
CA GLY A 187 1.30 -6.51 21.20
C GLY A 187 0.65 -7.75 20.58
N MET A 188 0.39 -7.71 19.27
CA MET A 188 -0.15 -8.84 18.52
C MET A 188 0.98 -9.83 18.25
N GLY A 189 1.20 -10.77 19.13
CA GLY A 189 2.26 -11.76 18.97
C GLY A 189 3.14 -11.93 20.20
N GLU A 190 2.78 -11.34 21.33
CA GLU A 190 3.42 -11.61 22.62
C GLU A 190 3.33 -13.09 23.01
N HIS A 191 2.32 -13.80 22.52
CA HIS A 191 2.18 -15.23 22.72
C HIS A 191 2.74 -16.02 21.53
N GLN A 192 3.80 -16.76 21.75
CA GLN A 192 4.48 -17.59 20.74
C GLN A 192 3.53 -18.54 19.98
N ARG A 193 2.43 -18.97 20.61
CA ARG A 193 1.40 -19.80 19.98
C ARG A 193 0.58 -19.05 18.92
N ILE A 194 0.31 -17.75 19.12
CA ILE A 194 -0.43 -16.91 18.17
C ILE A 194 0.44 -16.60 16.97
N ARG A 195 1.75 -16.33 17.16
CA ARG A 195 2.70 -16.08 16.07
C ARG A 195 2.78 -17.23 15.06
N ARG A 196 2.64 -18.47 15.52
CA ARG A 196 2.64 -19.66 14.62
C ARG A 196 1.43 -19.73 13.69
N LEU A 197 0.37 -18.97 13.98
CA LEU A 197 -0.84 -18.88 13.17
C LEU A 197 -0.78 -17.72 12.16
N LEU A 198 0.17 -16.78 12.33
CA LEU A 198 0.36 -15.67 11.43
C LEU A 198 1.18 -16.11 10.20
N HIS A 199 0.96 -15.43 9.08
CA HIS A 199 1.86 -15.55 7.94
C HIS A 199 3.27 -15.06 8.29
N THR A 200 4.29 -15.70 7.75
CA THR A 200 5.61 -15.07 7.65
C THR A 200 5.56 -13.90 6.66
N PRO A 201 6.52 -12.96 6.68
CA PRO A 201 6.61 -11.91 5.67
C PRO A 201 6.59 -12.45 4.23
N ASP A 202 7.28 -13.57 3.97
CA ASP A 202 7.30 -14.21 2.64
C ASP A 202 5.91 -14.74 2.23
N GLN A 203 5.17 -15.30 3.19
CA GLN A 203 3.80 -15.72 2.93
C GLN A 203 2.87 -14.53 2.68
N GLY A 204 3.08 -13.42 3.39
CA GLY A 204 2.35 -12.17 3.19
C GLY A 204 2.64 -11.52 1.83
N ALA A 205 3.86 -11.65 1.32
CA ALA A 205 4.26 -11.12 0.01
C ALA A 205 3.59 -11.83 -1.18
N ARG A 206 3.12 -13.07 -1.01
CA ARG A 206 2.63 -13.92 -2.13
C ARG A 206 1.52 -13.27 -2.96
N ALA A 207 0.59 -12.55 -2.33
CA ALA A 207 -0.49 -11.87 -3.05
C ALA A 207 0.05 -10.75 -3.95
N THR A 208 1.00 -9.98 -3.45
CA THR A 208 1.69 -8.92 -4.20
C THR A 208 2.53 -9.51 -5.33
N LEU A 209 3.30 -10.55 -5.08
CA LEU A 209 4.10 -11.24 -6.10
C LEU A 209 3.21 -11.83 -7.21
N GLN A 210 2.07 -12.42 -6.86
CA GLN A 210 1.09 -12.87 -7.85
C GLN A 210 0.52 -11.70 -8.67
N ALA A 211 0.27 -10.53 -8.05
CA ALA A 211 -0.23 -9.35 -8.74
C ALA A 211 0.80 -8.76 -9.73
N VAL A 212 2.10 -8.95 -9.49
CA VAL A 212 3.17 -8.49 -10.38
C VAL A 212 3.12 -9.20 -11.74
N THR A 213 2.80 -10.49 -11.77
CA THR A 213 2.89 -11.33 -12.98
C THR A 213 1.54 -11.74 -13.56
N THR A 214 0.43 -11.38 -12.93
CA THR A 214 -0.90 -11.84 -13.34
C THR A 214 -1.43 -11.12 -14.59
N ASP A 215 -2.22 -11.84 -15.40
CA ASP A 215 -3.04 -11.29 -16.49
C ASP A 215 -4.53 -11.22 -16.12
N LEU A 216 -4.85 -11.30 -14.84
CA LEU A 216 -6.22 -11.10 -14.38
C LEU A 216 -6.75 -9.71 -14.75
N PRO A 217 -8.07 -9.52 -14.86
CA PRO A 217 -8.64 -8.20 -15.13
C PRO A 217 -8.19 -7.15 -14.11
N SER A 218 -7.95 -5.93 -14.61
CA SER A 218 -7.67 -4.77 -13.74
C SER A 218 -8.79 -4.58 -12.72
N GLY A 219 -8.45 -4.08 -11.53
CA GLY A 219 -9.37 -3.98 -10.41
C GLY A 219 -9.47 -5.25 -9.55
N THR A 220 -8.77 -6.34 -9.93
CA THR A 220 -8.81 -7.60 -9.16
C THR A 220 -8.19 -7.41 -7.77
N TYR A 221 -8.86 -7.99 -6.77
CA TYR A 221 -8.37 -8.08 -5.40
C TYR A 221 -7.90 -9.51 -5.09
N LEU A 222 -6.62 -9.64 -4.73
CA LEU A 222 -5.96 -10.88 -4.33
C LEU A 222 -5.80 -10.90 -2.81
N ALA A 223 -6.44 -11.85 -2.14
CA ALA A 223 -6.39 -11.98 -0.69
C ALA A 223 -6.24 -13.46 -0.26
N PRO A 224 -5.77 -13.74 0.96
CA PRO A 224 -5.66 -15.09 1.47
C PRO A 224 -7.00 -15.84 1.45
N ARG A 225 -6.96 -17.14 1.15
CA ARG A 225 -8.16 -17.98 0.98
C ARG A 225 -9.15 -17.91 2.15
N PHE A 226 -8.62 -17.79 3.36
CA PHE A 226 -9.42 -17.73 4.61
C PHE A 226 -9.42 -16.32 5.22
N ASN A 227 -9.36 -15.28 4.40
CA ASN A 227 -9.33 -13.86 4.74
C ASN A 227 -8.09 -13.40 5.52
N GLN A 228 -7.47 -14.26 6.31
CA GLN A 228 -6.30 -13.94 7.14
C GLN A 228 -5.10 -14.83 6.87
N ILE A 229 -5.33 -16.05 6.42
CA ILE A 229 -4.29 -17.07 6.19
C ILE A 229 -4.55 -17.86 4.92
N GLY A 230 -3.51 -18.52 4.41
CA GLY A 230 -3.58 -19.41 3.24
C GLY A 230 -3.01 -18.78 1.97
N ARG A 231 -3.06 -19.54 0.88
CA ARG A 231 -2.59 -19.05 -0.42
C ARG A 231 -3.50 -17.94 -0.96
N PRO A 232 -2.94 -16.94 -1.67
CA PRO A 232 -3.75 -15.91 -2.32
C PRO A 232 -4.75 -16.51 -3.31
N LYS A 233 -5.92 -15.89 -3.40
CA LYS A 233 -6.92 -16.18 -4.42
C LYS A 233 -7.59 -14.88 -4.85
N VAL A 234 -8.20 -14.88 -6.02
CA VAL A 234 -9.13 -13.82 -6.43
C VAL A 234 -10.28 -13.76 -5.43
N THR A 235 -10.46 -12.60 -4.84
CA THR A 235 -11.49 -12.36 -3.81
C THR A 235 -12.40 -11.24 -4.27
N ARG A 236 -13.70 -11.47 -4.20
CA ARG A 236 -14.68 -10.41 -4.50
C ARG A 236 -14.77 -9.47 -3.29
N PRO A 237 -14.44 -8.20 -3.45
CA PRO A 237 -14.59 -7.24 -2.35
C PRO A 237 -16.06 -7.05 -1.98
N ARG A 238 -16.35 -6.60 -0.76
CA ARG A 238 -17.73 -6.25 -0.36
C ARG A 238 -18.24 -5.06 -1.18
N PRO A 239 -19.56 -4.90 -1.38
CA PRO A 239 -20.14 -3.84 -2.23
C PRO A 239 -19.59 -2.45 -1.95
N LYS A 240 -19.38 -2.09 -0.68
CA LYS A 240 -18.82 -0.79 -0.30
C LYS A 240 -17.39 -0.51 -0.81
N ALA A 241 -16.62 -1.55 -1.11
CA ALA A 241 -15.27 -1.45 -1.66
C ALA A 241 -15.23 -1.65 -3.18
N ALA A 242 -16.40 -1.86 -3.80
CA ALA A 242 -16.58 -1.98 -5.23
C ALA A 242 -17.66 -1.00 -5.74
N ASP A 243 -17.97 0.03 -4.96
CA ASP A 243 -18.94 1.09 -5.32
C ASP A 243 -18.25 2.13 -6.21
N PRO A 244 -18.61 2.22 -7.51
CA PRO A 244 -17.95 3.13 -8.43
C PRO A 244 -18.19 4.61 -8.10
N GLN A 245 -19.34 4.93 -7.50
CA GLN A 245 -19.64 6.30 -7.11
C GLN A 245 -18.78 6.72 -5.91
N MET A 246 -18.62 5.84 -4.93
CA MET A 246 -17.74 6.06 -3.78
C MET A 246 -16.28 6.16 -4.21
N ALA A 247 -15.83 5.31 -5.14
CA ALA A 247 -14.47 5.33 -5.68
C ALA A 247 -14.14 6.66 -6.35
N ARG A 248 -15.04 7.16 -7.21
CA ARG A 248 -14.90 8.48 -7.86
C ARG A 248 -14.87 9.62 -6.85
N ARG A 249 -15.81 9.64 -5.89
CA ARG A 249 -15.86 10.68 -4.84
C ARG A 249 -14.60 10.68 -3.96
N LEU A 250 -14.07 9.50 -3.63
CA LEU A 250 -12.79 9.39 -2.92
C LEU A 250 -11.65 9.94 -3.76
N TRP A 251 -11.63 9.62 -5.05
CA TRP A 251 -10.64 10.14 -5.98
C TRP A 251 -10.63 11.68 -5.99
N ASP A 252 -11.80 12.28 -6.21
CA ASP A 252 -11.96 13.75 -6.26
C ASP A 252 -11.48 14.39 -4.94
N ALA A 253 -11.89 13.83 -3.79
CA ALA A 253 -11.43 14.30 -2.48
C ALA A 253 -9.91 14.13 -2.30
N SER A 254 -9.33 13.03 -2.78
CA SER A 254 -7.88 12.80 -2.69
C SER A 254 -7.11 13.77 -3.61
N ALA A 255 -7.62 14.04 -4.80
CA ALA A 255 -7.03 15.01 -5.72
C ALA A 255 -7.06 16.44 -5.13
N GLU A 256 -8.19 16.84 -4.53
CA GLU A 256 -8.31 18.12 -3.85
C GLU A 256 -7.32 18.24 -2.67
N LEU A 257 -7.25 17.22 -1.81
CA LEU A 257 -6.38 17.22 -0.63
C LEU A 257 -4.89 17.23 -0.97
N THR A 258 -4.48 16.51 -2.02
CA THR A 258 -3.07 16.34 -2.37
C THR A 258 -2.58 17.34 -3.42
N GLY A 259 -3.50 17.99 -4.13
CA GLY A 259 -3.18 18.82 -5.31
C GLY A 259 -2.58 18.01 -6.46
N CYS A 260 -2.84 16.69 -6.51
CA CYS A 260 -2.38 15.78 -7.55
C CYS A 260 -3.57 15.11 -8.22
N ASP A 261 -3.50 14.88 -9.53
CA ASP A 261 -4.52 14.12 -10.26
C ASP A 261 -3.85 13.26 -11.34
N TRP A 262 -4.54 12.25 -11.81
CA TRP A 262 -4.11 11.44 -12.94
C TRP A 262 -4.35 12.24 -14.24
N PRO A 263 -3.38 12.29 -15.17
CA PRO A 263 -3.59 12.93 -16.48
C PRO A 263 -4.80 12.34 -17.19
N ARG A 264 -5.57 13.20 -17.86
CA ARG A 264 -6.75 12.81 -18.65
C ARG A 264 -6.36 12.26 -19.99
#